data_51dd0e3f9fa8b0a4f7e1127ec498553d
#
_entry.id   51dd0e3f9fa8b0a4f7e1127ec498553d
#
_cell.length_a   1.000
_cell.length_b   1.000
_cell.length_c   1.000
_cell.angle_alpha   90.00
_cell.angle_beta   90.00
_cell.angle_gamma   90.00
#
_symmetry.space_group_name_H-M   'P 1'
#
loop_
_entity.id
_entity.type
_entity.pdbx_description
1 polymer ?
#
loop_
_entity_poly.entity_id
_entity_poly.type
_entity_poly.pdbx_seq_one_letter_code
_entity_poly.pdbx_strand_id
1 'polypeptide(L)'
;MNAMDFGDDLHGAPLPAEAIDSPKRELRTGLLIAAAFFVGFLGWAALTPLDAGAMAQGSVSVSGNRQAVQHKDGGIVTALMVAEGSAVRRGDILLKISASEIVAAERGLTGEIVALLAQRARLVAERDGARHIVEPVEFSSYLAGDRALADEAMRGQRLLFDARQRSGATERGMLGQRIAQHNQQIGGYDAQIDSNRTQQRLINEELTGLRTLSERGFVSTNRLRAVERSSAQLEGDYGALRSDVARLQEAIGESRLQMVSLDRRMIEEVATQLREVQVRLDELQPRLFATRERLTQSVVRAPSNGRVVGLKVFTVGGVVAPGEMLMEIVPQDKALVVLAKASPNDADDLSSGMETQVRFSGIQERSLPILKGRINKVSADSFEDNRTGMEYFEIEVVVPPAEMKKIAALRGDNSLRAGMPAEVMVPLRERTALGYLIEPLTQTLWRAGREH
;
A
#
# COMPACT_ATOMS: atom_id res chain seq x y z
N MET A 1 24.50 4.78 -121.97
CA MET A 1 25.13 5.66 -123.00
C MET A 1 26.46 6.16 -122.32
N ASN A 2 27.61 5.76 -122.99
CA ASN A 2 28.96 6.20 -122.81
C ASN A 2 29.64 6.20 -121.44
N ALA A 3 30.55 5.30 -121.06
CA ALA A 3 31.88 5.04 -121.68
C ALA A 3 32.88 6.23 -121.52
N MET A 4 33.91 5.94 -120.76
CA MET A 4 35.27 6.32 -120.99
C MET A 4 36.03 6.12 -119.63
N ASP A 5 36.78 5.16 -119.37
CA ASP A 5 38.06 4.66 -119.84
C ASP A 5 39.18 5.77 -119.86
N PHE A 6 40.21 5.62 -119.07
CA PHE A 6 41.55 6.01 -119.13
C PHE A 6 42.17 5.71 -117.75
N GLY A 7 42.96 4.80 -117.54
CA GLY A 7 44.30 4.53 -118.16
C GLY A 7 45.43 4.92 -117.20
N ASP A 8 46.04 3.92 -116.71
CA ASP A 8 47.49 3.66 -116.63
C ASP A 8 48.44 4.44 -115.72
N ASP A 9 49.17 3.62 -115.05
CA ASP A 9 50.55 3.77 -114.63
C ASP A 9 50.95 4.86 -113.60
N LEU A 10 51.41 4.36 -112.45
CA LEU A 10 52.85 4.65 -112.04
C LEU A 10 53.28 3.79 -110.85
N HIS A 11 54.28 3.06 -111.07
CA HIS A 11 55.09 2.33 -110.10
C HIS A 11 55.58 3.26 -108.94
N GLY A 12 55.32 2.96 -107.72
CA GLY A 12 55.92 3.56 -106.54
C GLY A 12 56.53 2.46 -105.63
N ALA A 13 57.74 2.55 -105.33
CA ALA A 13 58.64 1.64 -104.64
C ALA A 13 58.12 1.21 -103.24
N PRO A 14 58.44 0.04 -102.72
CA PRO A 14 58.09 -0.42 -101.41
C PRO A 14 58.85 0.37 -100.33
N LEU A 15 58.04 0.99 -99.41
CA LEU A 15 58.55 1.55 -98.15
C LEU A 15 59.07 0.44 -97.24
N PRO A 16 60.15 0.64 -96.48
CA PRO A 16 60.69 -0.36 -95.56
C PRO A 16 59.74 -0.65 -94.44
N ALA A 17 59.56 -1.93 -94.08
CA ALA A 17 58.85 -2.42 -92.93
C ALA A 17 59.47 -1.87 -91.63
N GLU A 18 58.86 -0.81 -91.06
CA GLU A 18 59.18 -0.33 -89.74
C GLU A 18 58.87 -1.43 -88.71
N ALA A 19 59.91 -1.75 -87.92
CA ALA A 19 59.87 -2.75 -86.92
C ALA A 19 58.71 -2.44 -85.96
N ILE A 20 57.72 -3.33 -85.88
CA ILE A 20 56.63 -3.32 -84.82
C ILE A 20 57.35 -3.59 -83.51
N ASP A 21 57.63 -2.49 -82.77
CA ASP A 21 58.20 -2.51 -81.44
C ASP A 21 57.18 -3.22 -80.53
N SER A 22 57.55 -4.30 -79.93
CA SER A 22 56.67 -5.14 -79.15
C SER A 22 56.30 -4.43 -77.84
N PRO A 23 55.01 -4.07 -77.58
CA PRO A 23 54.57 -3.23 -76.45
C PRO A 23 54.71 -3.92 -75.10
N LYS A 24 55.30 -5.12 -75.07
CA LYS A 24 55.41 -5.96 -73.86
C LYS A 24 56.22 -5.32 -72.73
N ARG A 25 57.19 -4.44 -73.06
CA ARG A 25 58.01 -3.79 -72.03
C ARG A 25 57.32 -2.58 -71.44
N GLU A 26 56.65 -1.79 -72.23
CA GLU A 26 55.80 -0.63 -71.78
C GLU A 26 54.55 -1.08 -71.05
N LEU A 27 53.93 -2.17 -71.53
CA LEU A 27 52.81 -2.77 -70.85
C LEU A 27 53.15 -3.33 -69.44
N ARG A 28 54.40 -3.95 -69.34
CA ARG A 28 54.88 -4.43 -68.03
C ARG A 28 55.28 -3.29 -67.12
N THR A 29 55.85 -2.22 -67.58
CA THR A 29 56.12 -1.05 -66.75
C THR A 29 54.84 -0.30 -66.35
N GLY A 30 53.89 -0.15 -67.25
CA GLY A 30 52.62 0.41 -66.94
C GLY A 30 51.85 -0.44 -65.93
N LEU A 31 51.86 -1.78 -66.06
CA LEU A 31 51.24 -2.69 -65.13
C LEU A 31 51.91 -2.66 -63.75
N LEU A 32 53.28 -2.55 -63.69
CA LEU A 32 54.01 -2.41 -62.43
C LEU A 32 53.72 -1.09 -61.74
N ILE A 33 53.57 0.01 -62.44
CA ILE A 33 53.23 1.33 -61.92
C ILE A 33 51.81 1.29 -61.42
N ALA A 34 50.87 0.71 -62.21
CA ALA A 34 49.49 0.53 -61.78
C ALA A 34 49.34 -0.37 -60.53
N ALA A 35 50.07 -1.50 -60.51
CA ALA A 35 50.13 -2.40 -59.37
C ALA A 35 50.72 -1.72 -58.12
N ALA A 36 51.77 -0.98 -58.24
CA ALA A 36 52.38 -0.21 -57.15
C ALA A 36 51.42 0.89 -56.63
N PHE A 37 50.72 1.56 -57.57
CA PHE A 37 49.67 2.54 -57.18
C PHE A 37 48.53 1.88 -56.45
N PHE A 38 47.96 0.77 -56.94
CA PHE A 38 46.89 0.08 -56.31
C PHE A 38 47.28 -0.52 -54.94
N VAL A 39 48.51 -1.10 -54.85
CA VAL A 39 48.99 -1.62 -53.55
C VAL A 39 49.23 -0.47 -52.55
N GLY A 40 49.80 0.65 -53.01
CA GLY A 40 49.98 1.84 -52.19
C GLY A 40 48.66 2.46 -51.75
N PHE A 41 47.74 2.58 -52.71
CA PHE A 41 46.39 3.13 -52.41
C PHE A 41 45.55 2.23 -51.48
N LEU A 42 45.54 0.92 -51.75
CA LEU A 42 44.87 -0.05 -50.90
C LEU A 42 45.54 -0.14 -49.53
N GLY A 43 46.84 -0.11 -49.45
CA GLY A 43 47.58 -0.07 -48.19
C GLY A 43 47.29 1.20 -47.40
N TRP A 44 47.25 2.35 -48.05
CA TRP A 44 46.83 3.61 -47.41
C TRP A 44 45.38 3.54 -46.96
N ALA A 45 44.42 3.07 -47.77
CA ALA A 45 43.03 2.92 -47.47
C ALA A 45 42.76 1.91 -46.32
N ALA A 46 43.63 0.90 -46.16
CA ALA A 46 43.58 -0.07 -45.08
C ALA A 46 44.08 0.47 -43.73
N LEU A 47 44.99 1.47 -43.78
CA LEU A 47 45.64 2.03 -42.59
C LEU A 47 45.01 3.36 -42.14
N THR A 48 44.26 4.03 -43.01
CA THR A 48 43.63 5.32 -42.66
C THR A 48 42.30 5.09 -41.94
N PRO A 49 42.17 5.43 -40.61
CA PRO A 49 40.92 5.34 -39.90
C PRO A 49 39.98 6.46 -40.37
N LEU A 50 38.76 6.12 -40.62
CA LEU A 50 37.63 7.05 -40.82
C LEU A 50 36.76 7.02 -39.58
N ASP A 51 36.56 8.18 -38.97
CA ASP A 51 35.67 8.33 -37.84
C ASP A 51 34.22 8.12 -38.30
N ALA A 52 33.64 7.00 -37.93
CA ALA A 52 32.20 6.77 -38.09
C ALA A 52 31.47 7.30 -36.85
N GLY A 53 30.40 8.07 -37.02
CA GLY A 53 29.61 8.60 -35.92
C GLY A 53 28.12 8.46 -36.22
N ALA A 54 27.35 7.93 -35.27
CA ALA A 54 25.92 7.96 -35.33
C ALA A 54 25.43 9.39 -35.01
N MET A 55 24.59 9.93 -35.89
CA MET A 55 23.96 11.24 -35.70
C MET A 55 22.54 11.09 -35.24
N ALA A 56 22.20 11.64 -34.08
CA ALA A 56 20.86 11.61 -33.53
C ALA A 56 20.33 13.04 -33.31
N GLN A 57 19.17 13.33 -33.85
CA GLN A 57 18.48 14.60 -33.59
C GLN A 57 17.63 14.47 -32.35
N GLY A 58 17.66 15.50 -31.48
CA GLY A 58 16.91 15.47 -30.22
C GLY A 58 16.57 16.85 -29.69
N SER A 59 16.10 16.85 -28.48
CA SER A 59 15.80 18.08 -27.74
C SER A 59 16.22 17.95 -26.27
N VAL A 60 16.52 19.09 -25.68
CA VAL A 60 16.76 19.20 -24.25
C VAL A 60 15.51 18.85 -23.48
N SER A 61 15.61 17.93 -22.55
CA SER A 61 14.54 17.55 -21.62
C SER A 61 15.05 17.60 -20.18
N VAL A 62 14.16 17.65 -19.21
CA VAL A 62 14.52 17.49 -17.81
C VAL A 62 14.59 15.99 -17.51
N SER A 63 15.68 15.54 -16.92
CA SER A 63 15.79 14.12 -16.49
C SER A 63 14.64 13.78 -15.52
N GLY A 64 13.83 12.82 -15.88
CA GLY A 64 12.70 12.33 -15.08
C GLY A 64 11.33 12.75 -15.63
N ASN A 65 10.38 11.89 -15.37
CA ASN A 65 9.02 12.06 -15.86
C ASN A 65 8.33 13.24 -15.12
N ARG A 66 7.53 13.99 -15.84
CA ARG A 66 6.58 14.92 -15.26
C ARG A 66 5.69 14.15 -14.30
N GLN A 67 5.48 14.70 -13.11
CA GLN A 67 4.64 14.05 -12.11
C GLN A 67 3.24 14.63 -12.21
N ALA A 68 2.33 13.82 -12.71
CA ALA A 68 0.91 14.16 -12.78
C ALA A 68 0.32 14.17 -11.36
N VAL A 69 -0.32 15.28 -11.00
CA VAL A 69 -1.08 15.42 -9.76
C VAL A 69 -2.55 15.21 -10.11
N GLN A 70 -3.13 14.17 -9.54
CA GLN A 70 -4.53 13.77 -9.74
C GLN A 70 -5.23 13.63 -8.39
N HIS A 71 -6.56 13.77 -8.37
CA HIS A 71 -7.36 13.49 -7.19
C HIS A 71 -8.29 12.30 -7.43
N LYS A 72 -8.22 11.31 -6.52
CA LYS A 72 -8.92 10.04 -6.69
C LYS A 72 -10.44 10.18 -6.72
N ASP A 73 -10.99 10.90 -5.75
CA ASP A 73 -12.44 10.98 -5.51
C ASP A 73 -13.10 12.23 -6.12
N GLY A 74 -12.28 13.20 -6.63
CA GLY A 74 -12.79 14.48 -7.13
C GLY A 74 -13.38 15.35 -6.01
N GLY A 75 -14.20 16.33 -6.39
CA GLY A 75 -14.94 17.19 -5.48
C GLY A 75 -14.84 18.68 -5.79
N ILE A 76 -15.35 19.53 -4.90
CA ILE A 76 -15.37 20.99 -5.06
C ILE A 76 -14.08 21.60 -4.49
N VAL A 77 -13.37 22.40 -5.27
CA VAL A 77 -12.16 23.10 -4.84
C VAL A 77 -12.51 24.22 -3.88
N THR A 78 -12.02 24.16 -2.65
CA THR A 78 -12.26 25.18 -1.60
C THR A 78 -11.15 26.20 -1.53
N ALA A 79 -9.93 25.83 -1.91
CA ALA A 79 -8.79 26.75 -1.97
C ALA A 79 -7.77 26.26 -3.01
N LEU A 80 -7.19 27.23 -3.75
CA LEU A 80 -6.09 27.04 -4.68
C LEU A 80 -4.90 27.85 -4.17
N MET A 81 -3.76 27.21 -3.88
CA MET A 81 -2.58 27.84 -3.25
C MET A 81 -1.45 28.10 -4.24
N VAL A 82 -1.59 27.64 -5.49
CA VAL A 82 -0.56 27.73 -6.53
C VAL A 82 -1.16 28.26 -7.82
N ALA A 83 -0.31 28.89 -8.63
CA ALA A 83 -0.63 29.36 -9.99
C ALA A 83 0.26 28.64 -11.01
N GLU A 84 -0.08 28.77 -12.30
CA GLU A 84 0.75 28.27 -13.40
C GLU A 84 2.17 28.84 -13.27
N GLY A 85 3.17 27.96 -13.35
CA GLY A 85 4.57 28.34 -13.22
C GLY A 85 5.09 28.51 -11.79
N SER A 86 4.28 28.35 -10.74
CA SER A 86 4.72 28.43 -9.34
C SER A 86 5.78 27.39 -9.01
N ALA A 87 6.82 27.80 -8.27
CA ALA A 87 7.80 26.86 -7.70
C ALA A 87 7.23 26.25 -6.41
N VAL A 88 7.29 24.92 -6.28
CA VAL A 88 6.78 24.16 -5.13
C VAL A 88 7.81 23.20 -4.61
N ARG A 89 7.76 22.91 -3.31
CA ARG A 89 8.55 21.90 -2.63
C ARG A 89 7.70 20.68 -2.36
N ARG A 90 8.31 19.52 -2.26
CA ARG A 90 7.64 18.28 -1.84
C ARG A 90 6.88 18.48 -0.53
N GLY A 91 5.58 18.17 -0.53
CA GLY A 91 4.69 18.32 0.62
C GLY A 91 3.94 19.67 0.67
N ASP A 92 4.30 20.66 -0.14
CA ASP A 92 3.57 21.93 -0.21
C ASP A 92 2.12 21.70 -0.62
N ILE A 93 1.20 22.45 -0.03
CA ILE A 93 -0.23 22.35 -0.35
C ILE A 93 -0.46 23.03 -1.70
N LEU A 94 -1.00 22.28 -2.66
CA LEU A 94 -1.34 22.78 -3.98
C LEU A 94 -2.76 23.34 -4.02
N LEU A 95 -3.71 22.53 -3.55
CA LEU A 95 -5.12 22.91 -3.45
C LEU A 95 -5.82 22.10 -2.35
N LYS A 96 -6.99 22.56 -1.93
CA LYS A 96 -7.88 21.87 -0.99
C LYS A 96 -9.21 21.60 -1.65
N ILE A 97 -9.71 20.38 -1.46
CA ILE A 97 -11.03 19.94 -1.91
C ILE A 97 -11.98 19.91 -0.72
N SER A 98 -13.26 20.15 -0.95
CA SER A 98 -14.27 20.12 0.11
C SER A 98 -14.32 18.77 0.79
N ALA A 99 -14.13 18.77 2.10
CA ALA A 99 -14.12 17.59 2.94
C ALA A 99 -15.25 17.57 3.97
N SER A 100 -16.25 18.47 3.86
CA SER A 100 -17.27 18.63 4.89
C SER A 100 -18.02 17.34 5.22
N GLU A 101 -18.40 16.57 4.20
CA GLU A 101 -19.07 15.28 4.38
C GLU A 101 -18.14 14.24 5.00
N ILE A 102 -16.86 14.22 4.57
CA ILE A 102 -15.85 13.30 5.09
C ILE A 102 -15.56 13.62 6.56
N VAL A 103 -15.46 14.90 6.93
CA VAL A 103 -15.29 15.33 8.33
C VAL A 103 -16.49 14.94 9.18
N ALA A 104 -17.73 15.12 8.68
CA ALA A 104 -18.92 14.70 9.39
C ALA A 104 -18.96 13.18 9.60
N ALA A 105 -18.64 12.40 8.58
CA ALA A 105 -18.55 10.94 8.65
C ALA A 105 -17.44 10.48 9.62
N GLU A 106 -16.28 11.11 9.57
CA GLU A 106 -15.15 10.81 10.48
C GLU A 106 -15.55 11.05 11.94
N ARG A 107 -16.20 12.19 12.24
CA ARG A 107 -16.65 12.50 13.59
C ARG A 107 -17.72 11.54 14.07
N GLY A 108 -18.68 11.16 13.22
CA GLY A 108 -19.70 10.17 13.54
C GLY A 108 -19.10 8.81 13.90
N LEU A 109 -18.19 8.31 13.06
CA LEU A 109 -17.47 7.05 13.30
C LEU A 109 -16.60 7.11 14.57
N THR A 110 -15.90 8.21 14.79
CA THR A 110 -15.09 8.41 16.00
C THR A 110 -15.96 8.37 17.25
N GLY A 111 -17.11 9.06 17.26
CA GLY A 111 -18.03 9.06 18.39
C GLY A 111 -18.58 7.66 18.69
N GLU A 112 -18.98 6.91 17.67
CA GLU A 112 -19.47 5.52 17.81
C GLU A 112 -18.39 4.59 18.37
N ILE A 113 -17.17 4.67 17.84
CA ILE A 113 -16.03 3.86 18.31
C ILE A 113 -15.69 4.21 19.77
N VAL A 114 -15.67 5.49 20.13
CA VAL A 114 -15.43 5.93 21.52
C VAL A 114 -16.46 5.34 22.47
N ALA A 115 -17.76 5.39 22.11
CA ALA A 115 -18.82 4.82 22.92
C ALA A 115 -18.67 3.30 23.09
N LEU A 116 -18.33 2.58 22.00
CA LEU A 116 -18.11 1.13 22.02
C LEU A 116 -16.87 0.73 22.84
N LEU A 117 -15.78 1.49 22.75
CA LEU A 117 -14.58 1.26 23.56
C LEU A 117 -14.87 1.44 25.05
N ALA A 118 -15.60 2.48 25.42
CA ALA A 118 -16.04 2.69 26.80
C ALA A 118 -16.98 1.56 27.27
N GLN A 119 -17.91 1.11 26.42
CA GLN A 119 -18.79 -0.02 26.71
C GLN A 119 -17.98 -1.32 26.89
N ARG A 120 -17.01 -1.60 26.00
CA ARG A 120 -16.10 -2.75 26.12
C ARG A 120 -15.38 -2.74 27.46
N ALA A 121 -14.84 -1.58 27.86
CA ALA A 121 -14.14 -1.44 29.14
C ALA A 121 -15.04 -1.79 30.34
N ARG A 122 -16.31 -1.35 30.34
CA ARG A 122 -17.29 -1.73 31.35
C ARG A 122 -17.56 -3.23 31.37
N LEU A 123 -17.83 -3.81 30.20
CA LEU A 123 -18.14 -5.23 30.07
C LEU A 123 -16.98 -6.13 30.50
N VAL A 124 -15.73 -5.72 30.19
CA VAL A 124 -14.53 -6.41 30.68
C VAL A 124 -14.46 -6.33 32.21
N ALA A 125 -14.71 -5.16 32.81
CA ALA A 125 -14.71 -5.00 34.25
C ALA A 125 -15.82 -5.85 34.92
N GLU A 126 -17.02 -5.93 34.33
CA GLU A 126 -18.13 -6.79 34.80
C GLU A 126 -17.75 -8.27 34.68
N ARG A 127 -17.19 -8.72 33.58
CA ARG A 127 -16.73 -10.11 33.37
C ARG A 127 -15.71 -10.54 34.40
N ASP A 128 -14.73 -9.67 34.65
CA ASP A 128 -13.59 -9.97 35.51
C ASP A 128 -13.89 -9.71 37.00
N GLY A 129 -15.11 -9.24 37.31
CA GLY A 129 -15.54 -8.92 38.68
C GLY A 129 -14.74 -7.77 39.31
N ALA A 130 -14.25 -6.84 38.47
CA ALA A 130 -13.42 -5.72 38.90
C ALA A 130 -14.26 -4.73 39.74
N ARG A 131 -13.61 -3.96 40.62
CA ARG A 131 -14.26 -2.94 41.45
C ARG A 131 -14.49 -1.62 40.71
N HIS A 132 -13.74 -1.38 39.62
CA HIS A 132 -13.80 -0.16 38.82
C HIS A 132 -13.46 -0.46 37.36
N ILE A 133 -13.91 0.40 36.47
CA ILE A 133 -13.61 0.31 35.04
C ILE A 133 -12.22 0.88 34.80
N VAL A 134 -11.34 0.14 34.11
CA VAL A 134 -10.06 0.61 33.60
C VAL A 134 -10.31 1.34 32.27
N GLU A 135 -9.71 2.51 32.12
CA GLU A 135 -9.84 3.30 30.91
C GLU A 135 -9.12 2.62 29.74
N PRO A 136 -9.72 2.57 28.53
CA PRO A 136 -9.08 2.05 27.32
C PRO A 136 -7.77 2.78 27.01
N VAL A 137 -6.72 2.04 26.65
CA VAL A 137 -5.40 2.60 26.31
C VAL A 137 -5.50 3.52 25.10
N GLU A 138 -6.40 3.25 24.18
CA GLU A 138 -6.67 4.02 22.98
C GLU A 138 -6.98 5.50 23.29
N PHE A 139 -7.64 5.77 24.39
CA PHE A 139 -8.00 7.13 24.80
C PHE A 139 -6.83 8.01 25.21
N SER A 140 -5.69 7.42 25.56
CA SER A 140 -4.48 8.17 25.91
C SER A 140 -3.90 8.94 24.70
N SER A 141 -4.14 8.45 23.49
CA SER A 141 -3.66 9.04 22.23
C SER A 141 -4.60 10.08 21.62
N TYR A 142 -5.77 10.30 22.23
CA TYR A 142 -6.79 11.20 21.67
C TYR A 142 -6.44 12.67 21.88
N LEU A 143 -6.74 13.48 20.86
CA LEU A 143 -6.65 14.94 20.94
C LEU A 143 -7.78 15.50 21.81
N ALA A 144 -7.68 16.74 22.22
CA ALA A 144 -8.57 17.38 23.19
C ALA A 144 -10.08 17.22 22.88
N GLY A 145 -10.49 17.30 21.62
CA GLY A 145 -11.88 17.11 21.21
C GLY A 145 -12.38 15.69 21.40
N ASP A 146 -11.63 14.70 20.94
CA ASP A 146 -11.96 13.28 21.06
C ASP A 146 -11.84 12.81 22.51
N ARG A 147 -10.92 13.39 23.26
CA ARG A 147 -10.74 13.15 24.69
C ARG A 147 -11.98 13.56 25.50
N ALA A 148 -12.58 14.70 25.19
CA ALA A 148 -13.82 15.12 25.85
C ALA A 148 -14.98 14.14 25.64
N LEU A 149 -15.11 13.61 24.40
CA LEU A 149 -16.10 12.55 24.09
C LEU A 149 -15.80 11.26 24.86
N ALA A 150 -14.55 10.86 24.95
CA ALA A 150 -14.14 9.67 25.70
C ALA A 150 -14.45 9.80 27.20
N ASP A 151 -14.16 10.96 27.78
CA ASP A 151 -14.45 11.25 29.19
C ASP A 151 -15.95 11.22 29.48
N GLU A 152 -16.78 11.73 28.57
CA GLU A 152 -18.24 11.67 28.69
C GLU A 152 -18.76 10.24 28.59
N ALA A 153 -18.32 9.48 27.59
CA ALA A 153 -18.65 8.07 27.43
C ALA A 153 -18.28 7.26 28.68
N MET A 154 -17.06 7.46 29.20
CA MET A 154 -16.60 6.80 30.42
C MET A 154 -17.42 7.15 31.64
N ARG A 155 -17.86 8.42 31.80
CA ARG A 155 -18.74 8.81 32.90
C ARG A 155 -20.08 8.05 32.83
N GLY A 156 -20.69 7.97 31.65
CA GLY A 156 -21.91 7.21 31.43
C GLY A 156 -21.75 5.73 31.77
N GLN A 157 -20.65 5.11 31.30
CA GLN A 157 -20.38 3.69 31.57
C GLN A 157 -20.08 3.42 33.05
N ARG A 158 -19.39 4.32 33.76
CA ARG A 158 -19.18 4.19 35.23
C ARG A 158 -20.51 4.22 36.01
N LEU A 159 -21.39 5.16 35.68
CA LEU A 159 -22.73 5.21 36.32
C LEU A 159 -23.52 3.93 36.09
N LEU A 160 -23.51 3.40 34.87
CA LEU A 160 -24.21 2.15 34.55
C LEU A 160 -23.58 0.95 35.28
N PHE A 161 -22.25 0.87 35.31
CA PHE A 161 -21.53 -0.16 36.06
C PHE A 161 -21.89 -0.18 37.54
N ASP A 162 -21.86 0.98 38.20
CA ASP A 162 -22.24 1.11 39.62
C ASP A 162 -23.70 0.71 39.87
N ALA A 163 -24.61 1.10 38.99
CA ALA A 163 -26.00 0.73 39.08
C ALA A 163 -26.20 -0.79 38.97
N ARG A 164 -25.55 -1.43 37.98
CA ARG A 164 -25.64 -2.90 37.81
C ARG A 164 -25.01 -3.66 38.97
N GLN A 165 -23.87 -3.20 39.46
CA GLN A 165 -23.25 -3.80 40.68
C GLN A 165 -24.16 -3.73 41.87
N ARG A 166 -24.79 -2.57 42.15
CA ARG A 166 -25.75 -2.43 43.28
C ARG A 166 -26.97 -3.33 43.11
N SER A 167 -27.52 -3.40 41.91
CA SER A 167 -28.69 -4.26 41.62
C SER A 167 -28.37 -5.73 41.89
N GLY A 168 -27.25 -6.24 41.34
CA GLY A 168 -26.80 -7.61 41.56
C GLY A 168 -26.48 -7.90 43.05
N ALA A 169 -25.84 -6.96 43.77
CA ALA A 169 -25.58 -7.09 45.19
C ALA A 169 -26.90 -7.15 46.02
N THR A 170 -27.91 -6.34 45.68
CA THR A 170 -29.20 -6.34 46.33
C THR A 170 -29.92 -7.68 46.14
N GLU A 171 -29.94 -8.20 44.93
CA GLU A 171 -30.60 -9.48 44.61
C GLU A 171 -29.92 -10.66 45.32
N ARG A 172 -28.59 -10.73 45.33
CA ARG A 172 -27.83 -11.71 46.14
C ARG A 172 -28.14 -11.54 47.64
N GLY A 173 -28.19 -10.29 48.10
CA GLY A 173 -28.50 -9.97 49.49
C GLY A 173 -29.87 -10.50 49.92
N MET A 174 -30.94 -10.32 49.10
CA MET A 174 -32.28 -10.85 49.35
C MET A 174 -32.29 -12.38 49.44
N LEU A 175 -31.60 -13.08 48.52
CA LEU A 175 -31.49 -14.53 48.57
C LEU A 175 -30.72 -14.99 49.82
N GLY A 176 -29.64 -14.30 50.17
CA GLY A 176 -28.88 -14.56 51.39
C GLY A 176 -29.70 -14.39 52.66
N GLN A 177 -30.54 -13.35 52.74
CA GLN A 177 -31.47 -13.12 53.83
C GLN A 177 -32.50 -14.24 53.97
N ARG A 178 -33.07 -14.72 52.84
CA ARG A 178 -33.99 -15.86 52.81
C ARG A 178 -33.32 -17.14 53.32
N ILE A 179 -32.10 -17.44 52.92
CA ILE A 179 -31.32 -18.56 53.43
C ILE A 179 -31.11 -18.44 54.96
N ALA A 180 -30.72 -17.25 55.42
CA ALA A 180 -30.53 -17.00 56.87
C ALA A 180 -31.84 -17.20 57.66
N GLN A 181 -33.00 -16.75 57.15
CA GLN A 181 -34.32 -16.96 57.76
C GLN A 181 -34.65 -18.44 57.84
N HIS A 182 -34.48 -19.22 56.78
CA HIS A 182 -34.71 -20.65 56.79
C HIS A 182 -33.79 -21.38 57.77
N ASN A 183 -32.51 -20.99 57.84
CA ASN A 183 -31.58 -21.57 58.84
C ASN A 183 -32.04 -21.29 60.30
N GLN A 184 -32.59 -20.10 60.61
CA GLN A 184 -33.15 -19.81 61.93
C GLN A 184 -34.37 -20.66 62.22
N GLN A 185 -35.25 -20.91 61.22
CA GLN A 185 -36.40 -21.78 61.36
C GLN A 185 -36.02 -23.23 61.64
N ILE A 186 -34.94 -23.73 60.90
CA ILE A 186 -34.38 -25.07 61.16
C ILE A 186 -33.88 -25.18 62.61
N GLY A 187 -33.13 -24.16 63.09
CA GLY A 187 -32.68 -24.14 64.46
C GLY A 187 -33.83 -24.22 65.49
N GLY A 188 -34.99 -23.59 65.18
CA GLY A 188 -36.18 -23.70 65.98
C GLY A 188 -36.76 -25.14 65.99
N TYR A 189 -36.84 -25.76 64.79
CA TYR A 189 -37.28 -27.15 64.67
C TYR A 189 -36.32 -28.14 65.34
N ASP A 190 -35.03 -27.93 65.20
CA ASP A 190 -34.06 -28.79 65.89
C ASP A 190 -34.21 -28.77 67.39
N ALA A 191 -34.46 -27.60 68.03
CA ALA A 191 -34.75 -27.52 69.45
C ALA A 191 -36.02 -28.27 69.80
N GLN A 192 -37.10 -28.25 68.94
CA GLN A 192 -38.31 -29.04 69.17
C GLN A 192 -38.07 -30.55 69.02
N ILE A 193 -37.24 -30.96 68.02
CA ILE A 193 -36.80 -32.34 67.83
C ILE A 193 -36.10 -32.87 69.11
N ASP A 194 -35.18 -32.10 69.66
CA ASP A 194 -34.46 -32.51 70.87
C ASP A 194 -35.35 -32.61 72.08
N SER A 195 -36.35 -31.71 72.23
CA SER A 195 -37.37 -31.81 73.27
C SER A 195 -38.24 -33.07 73.08
N ASN A 196 -38.72 -33.32 71.88
CA ASN A 196 -39.50 -34.50 71.52
C ASN A 196 -38.74 -35.81 71.78
N ARG A 197 -37.47 -35.90 71.40
CA ARG A 197 -36.59 -37.05 71.72
C ARG A 197 -36.49 -37.29 73.24
N THR A 198 -36.35 -36.24 74.00
CA THR A 198 -36.31 -36.35 75.46
C THR A 198 -37.59 -36.92 76.00
N GLN A 199 -38.81 -36.44 75.51
CA GLN A 199 -40.09 -36.96 75.86
C GLN A 199 -40.29 -38.42 75.43
N GLN A 200 -39.85 -38.78 74.20
CA GLN A 200 -39.86 -40.18 73.72
C GLN A 200 -39.01 -41.09 74.65
N ARG A 201 -37.87 -40.69 75.07
CA ARG A 201 -37.04 -41.47 76.00
C ARG A 201 -37.78 -41.70 77.30
N LEU A 202 -38.33 -40.66 77.95
CA LEU A 202 -39.06 -40.76 79.20
C LEU A 202 -40.35 -41.68 79.09
N ILE A 203 -41.11 -41.52 78.04
CA ILE A 203 -42.26 -42.37 77.69
C ILE A 203 -41.89 -43.82 77.51
N ASN A 204 -40.77 -44.12 76.82
CA ASN A 204 -40.25 -45.48 76.54
C ASN A 204 -39.79 -46.12 77.91
N GLU A 205 -39.18 -45.37 78.77
CA GLU A 205 -38.82 -45.85 80.12
C GLU A 205 -40.07 -46.20 80.94
N GLU A 206 -41.10 -45.31 80.92
CA GLU A 206 -42.42 -45.58 81.52
C GLU A 206 -43.13 -46.84 80.95
N LEU A 207 -43.10 -46.94 79.59
CA LEU A 207 -43.65 -48.09 78.89
C LEU A 207 -43.02 -49.41 79.31
N THR A 208 -41.65 -49.42 79.38
CA THR A 208 -40.94 -50.62 79.80
C THR A 208 -41.36 -51.06 81.24
N GLY A 209 -41.48 -50.12 82.16
CA GLY A 209 -41.96 -50.41 83.53
C GLY A 209 -43.39 -50.89 83.56
N LEU A 210 -44.30 -50.20 82.84
CA LEU A 210 -45.68 -50.54 82.74
C LEU A 210 -45.95 -51.91 82.11
N ARG A 211 -45.22 -52.31 81.08
CA ARG A 211 -45.31 -53.65 80.48
C ARG A 211 -44.96 -54.72 81.46
N THR A 212 -43.87 -54.62 82.24
CA THR A 212 -43.42 -55.57 83.25
C THR A 212 -44.46 -55.71 84.37
N LEU A 213 -45.10 -54.61 84.81
CA LEU A 213 -46.13 -54.58 85.84
C LEU A 213 -47.48 -55.17 85.32
N SER A 214 -47.80 -54.91 84.04
CA SER A 214 -49.02 -55.46 83.40
C SER A 214 -48.95 -56.99 83.23
N GLU A 215 -47.81 -57.52 82.88
CA GLU A 215 -47.57 -58.98 82.83
C GLU A 215 -47.75 -59.65 84.17
N ARG A 216 -47.51 -58.91 85.28
CA ARG A 216 -47.76 -59.36 86.64
C ARG A 216 -49.14 -59.09 87.17
N GLY A 217 -50.05 -58.50 86.37
CA GLY A 217 -51.43 -58.18 86.71
C GLY A 217 -51.66 -56.95 87.61
N PHE A 218 -50.60 -56.14 87.81
CA PHE A 218 -50.68 -54.95 88.71
C PHE A 218 -51.12 -53.65 88.02
N VAL A 219 -51.24 -53.62 86.69
CA VAL A 219 -51.61 -52.45 85.89
C VAL A 219 -52.76 -52.81 84.91
N SER A 220 -53.75 -51.92 84.75
CA SER A 220 -54.80 -52.13 83.82
C SER A 220 -54.32 -51.99 82.36
N THR A 221 -54.80 -52.81 81.45
CA THR A 221 -54.55 -52.78 79.99
C THR A 221 -54.84 -51.41 79.40
N ASN A 222 -55.86 -50.73 79.94
CA ASN A 222 -56.25 -49.38 79.45
C ASN A 222 -55.14 -48.35 79.74
N ARG A 223 -54.42 -48.42 80.84
CA ARG A 223 -53.33 -47.54 81.19
C ARG A 223 -52.10 -47.76 80.23
N LEU A 224 -51.76 -49.05 80.02
CA LEU A 224 -50.72 -49.42 79.10
C LEU A 224 -51.00 -48.86 77.67
N ARG A 225 -52.24 -49.12 77.21
CA ARG A 225 -52.62 -48.63 75.84
C ARG A 225 -52.66 -47.10 75.72
N ALA A 226 -52.96 -46.39 76.83
CA ALA A 226 -52.91 -44.94 76.85
C ALA A 226 -51.46 -44.40 76.62
N VAL A 227 -50.50 -45.01 77.31
CA VAL A 227 -49.07 -44.63 77.15
C VAL A 227 -48.49 -45.05 75.81
N GLU A 228 -48.90 -46.26 75.30
CA GLU A 228 -48.51 -46.66 73.91
C GLU A 228 -49.06 -45.70 72.86
N ARG A 229 -50.29 -45.17 72.98
CA ARG A 229 -50.82 -44.13 72.08
C ARG A 229 -49.99 -42.83 72.19
N SER A 230 -49.59 -42.42 73.40
CA SER A 230 -48.77 -41.23 73.61
C SER A 230 -47.37 -41.40 72.99
N SER A 231 -46.75 -42.60 73.05
CA SER A 231 -45.51 -42.89 72.42
C SER A 231 -45.60 -42.82 70.91
N ALA A 232 -46.68 -43.45 70.35
CA ALA A 232 -46.91 -43.39 68.86
C ALA A 232 -47.20 -41.94 68.39
N GLN A 233 -47.88 -41.13 69.19
CA GLN A 233 -48.06 -39.71 68.87
C GLN A 233 -46.75 -38.94 68.79
N LEU A 234 -45.87 -39.10 69.80
CA LEU A 234 -44.57 -38.47 69.81
C LEU A 234 -43.65 -38.89 68.61
N GLU A 235 -43.75 -40.19 68.21
CA GLU A 235 -43.06 -40.66 67.02
C GLU A 235 -43.59 -39.99 65.77
N GLY A 236 -44.92 -39.84 65.64
CA GLY A 236 -45.50 -39.09 64.53
C GLY A 236 -45.10 -37.63 64.50
N ASP A 237 -45.12 -36.95 65.68
CA ASP A 237 -44.67 -35.56 65.80
C ASP A 237 -43.16 -35.40 65.43
N TYR A 238 -42.32 -36.34 65.83
CA TYR A 238 -40.91 -36.38 65.42
C TYR A 238 -40.72 -36.52 63.88
N GLY A 239 -41.52 -37.39 63.26
CA GLY A 239 -41.51 -37.56 61.79
C GLY A 239 -41.91 -36.28 61.05
N ALA A 240 -43.00 -35.60 61.59
CA ALA A 240 -43.44 -34.32 61.02
C ALA A 240 -42.34 -33.22 61.09
N LEU A 241 -41.77 -33.05 62.30
CA LEU A 241 -40.67 -32.08 62.48
C LEU A 241 -39.47 -32.31 61.56
N ARG A 242 -39.05 -33.60 61.37
CA ARG A 242 -38.02 -33.94 60.43
C ARG A 242 -38.37 -33.60 58.99
N SER A 243 -39.65 -33.84 58.61
CA SER A 243 -40.15 -33.47 57.29
C SER A 243 -40.10 -31.94 57.07
N ASP A 244 -40.44 -31.17 58.12
CA ASP A 244 -40.37 -29.71 58.06
C ASP A 244 -38.90 -29.19 57.86
N VAL A 245 -37.96 -29.77 58.61
CA VAL A 245 -36.53 -29.47 58.42
C VAL A 245 -36.05 -29.80 56.98
N ALA A 246 -36.47 -30.99 56.49
CA ALA A 246 -36.09 -31.39 55.11
C ALA A 246 -36.64 -30.41 54.06
N ARG A 247 -37.91 -29.96 54.19
CA ARG A 247 -38.50 -28.96 53.29
C ARG A 247 -37.75 -27.63 53.30
N LEU A 248 -37.32 -27.17 54.50
CA LEU A 248 -36.50 -25.94 54.61
C LEU A 248 -35.12 -26.09 54.02
N GLN A 249 -34.47 -27.27 54.18
CA GLN A 249 -33.19 -27.55 53.55
C GLN A 249 -33.29 -27.54 52.01
N GLU A 250 -34.39 -28.09 51.48
CA GLU A 250 -34.69 -28.04 50.05
C GLU A 250 -34.88 -26.57 49.58
N ALA A 251 -35.65 -25.74 50.29
CA ALA A 251 -35.82 -24.33 50.00
C ALA A 251 -34.52 -23.51 50.06
N ILE A 252 -33.60 -23.88 50.96
CA ILE A 252 -32.23 -23.32 50.99
C ILE A 252 -31.43 -23.73 49.75
N GLY A 253 -31.52 -25.00 49.35
CA GLY A 253 -30.92 -25.54 48.15
C GLY A 253 -31.38 -24.79 46.89
N GLU A 254 -32.71 -24.59 46.77
CA GLU A 254 -33.31 -23.79 45.70
C GLU A 254 -32.78 -22.34 45.67
N SER A 255 -32.74 -21.65 46.81
CA SER A 255 -32.23 -20.29 46.93
C SER A 255 -30.75 -20.18 46.53
N ARG A 256 -29.91 -21.18 46.86
CA ARG A 256 -28.52 -21.27 46.44
C ARG A 256 -28.41 -21.49 44.93
N LEU A 257 -29.21 -22.34 44.32
CA LEU A 257 -29.28 -22.54 42.89
C LEU A 257 -29.68 -21.28 42.15
N GLN A 258 -30.65 -20.52 42.71
CA GLN A 258 -31.05 -19.21 42.19
C GLN A 258 -29.88 -18.22 42.19
N MET A 259 -29.04 -18.15 43.25
CA MET A 259 -27.84 -17.31 43.29
C MET A 259 -26.84 -17.69 42.20
N VAL A 260 -26.56 -18.98 42.02
CA VAL A 260 -25.64 -19.48 40.96
C VAL A 260 -26.20 -19.15 39.56
N SER A 261 -27.53 -19.30 39.38
CA SER A 261 -28.16 -19.00 38.08
C SER A 261 -28.16 -17.50 37.76
N LEU A 262 -28.22 -16.63 38.76
CA LEU A 262 -28.08 -15.19 38.61
C LEU A 262 -26.66 -14.83 38.10
N ASP A 263 -25.64 -15.38 38.75
CA ASP A 263 -24.24 -15.13 38.34
C ASP A 263 -23.97 -15.65 36.94
N ARG A 264 -24.46 -16.85 36.60
CA ARG A 264 -24.29 -17.39 35.21
C ARG A 264 -24.98 -16.52 34.17
N ARG A 265 -26.22 -16.11 34.39
CA ARG A 265 -26.98 -15.24 33.48
C ARG A 265 -26.25 -13.92 33.25
N MET A 266 -25.68 -13.32 34.31
CA MET A 266 -24.89 -12.09 34.21
C MET A 266 -23.66 -12.28 33.35
N ILE A 267 -22.93 -13.38 33.55
CA ILE A 267 -21.72 -13.69 32.75
C ILE A 267 -22.09 -13.94 31.28
N GLU A 268 -23.15 -14.70 31.00
CA GLU A 268 -23.62 -14.99 29.64
C GLU A 268 -24.07 -13.71 28.90
N GLU A 269 -24.79 -12.83 29.58
CA GLU A 269 -25.21 -11.54 29.04
C GLU A 269 -24.01 -10.67 28.71
N VAL A 270 -23.04 -10.54 29.63
CA VAL A 270 -21.80 -9.78 29.44
C VAL A 270 -20.98 -10.34 28.32
N ALA A 271 -20.82 -11.66 28.23
CA ALA A 271 -20.06 -12.32 27.16
C ALA A 271 -20.71 -12.09 25.78
N THR A 272 -22.04 -12.12 25.72
CA THR A 272 -22.78 -11.86 24.49
C THR A 272 -22.61 -10.41 24.03
N GLN A 273 -22.82 -9.45 24.94
CA GLN A 273 -22.63 -8.03 24.65
C GLN A 273 -21.18 -7.71 24.28
N LEU A 274 -20.21 -8.34 24.94
CA LEU A 274 -18.77 -8.13 24.63
C LEU A 274 -18.44 -8.58 23.22
N ARG A 275 -18.98 -9.71 22.77
CA ARG A 275 -18.81 -10.22 21.41
C ARG A 275 -19.44 -9.26 20.38
N GLU A 276 -20.65 -8.79 20.62
CA GLU A 276 -21.34 -7.83 19.75
C GLU A 276 -20.54 -6.53 19.61
N VAL A 277 -20.06 -5.99 20.73
CA VAL A 277 -19.22 -4.79 20.76
C VAL A 277 -17.92 -5.02 19.99
N GLN A 278 -17.28 -6.20 20.16
CA GLN A 278 -16.03 -6.50 19.45
C GLN A 278 -16.25 -6.58 17.95
N VAL A 279 -17.28 -7.31 17.50
CA VAL A 279 -17.65 -7.39 16.07
C VAL A 279 -17.90 -6.00 15.48
N ARG A 280 -18.59 -5.15 16.22
CA ARG A 280 -18.88 -3.79 15.76
C ARG A 280 -17.61 -2.92 15.69
N LEU A 281 -16.71 -3.05 16.65
CA LEU A 281 -15.41 -2.36 16.62
C LEU A 281 -14.55 -2.82 15.43
N ASP A 282 -14.51 -4.14 15.18
CA ASP A 282 -13.76 -4.71 14.05
C ASP A 282 -14.31 -4.24 12.69
N GLU A 283 -15.60 -3.94 12.60
CA GLU A 283 -16.22 -3.34 11.41
C GLU A 283 -15.91 -1.84 11.27
N LEU A 284 -16.02 -1.08 12.37
CA LEU A 284 -15.95 0.38 12.32
C LEU A 284 -14.53 0.93 12.29
N GLN A 285 -13.55 0.28 12.94
CA GLN A 285 -12.17 0.75 12.96
C GLN A 285 -11.54 0.86 11.56
N PRO A 286 -11.67 -0.14 10.65
CA PRO A 286 -11.19 0.00 9.27
C PRO A 286 -11.93 1.09 8.49
N ARG A 287 -13.22 1.28 8.75
CA ARG A 287 -14.01 2.35 8.11
C ARG A 287 -13.52 3.74 8.54
N LEU A 288 -13.25 3.92 9.83
CA LEU A 288 -12.67 5.16 10.34
C LEU A 288 -11.30 5.42 9.72
N PHE A 289 -10.44 4.40 9.65
CA PHE A 289 -9.13 4.51 9.02
C PHE A 289 -9.24 4.95 7.54
N ALA A 290 -10.10 4.31 6.76
CA ALA A 290 -10.35 4.67 5.37
C ALA A 290 -10.90 6.10 5.21
N THR A 291 -11.78 6.53 6.15
CA THR A 291 -12.34 7.89 6.14
C THR A 291 -11.28 8.94 6.48
N ARG A 292 -10.40 8.66 7.43
CA ARG A 292 -9.25 9.53 7.78
C ARG A 292 -8.25 9.65 6.62
N GLU A 293 -8.01 8.56 5.91
CA GLU A 293 -7.17 8.58 4.72
C GLU A 293 -7.77 9.47 3.62
N ARG A 294 -9.07 9.34 3.34
CA ARG A 294 -9.79 10.24 2.41
C ARG A 294 -9.72 11.70 2.86
N LEU A 295 -9.85 11.95 4.16
CA LEU A 295 -9.72 13.31 4.70
C LEU A 295 -8.32 13.88 4.48
N THR A 296 -7.28 13.07 4.64
CA THR A 296 -5.90 13.48 4.37
C THR A 296 -5.70 13.79 2.89
N GLN A 297 -6.29 12.99 1.99
CA GLN A 297 -6.22 13.18 0.55
C GLN A 297 -6.99 14.40 0.06
N SER A 298 -7.96 14.95 0.82
CA SER A 298 -8.66 16.18 0.47
C SER A 298 -7.72 17.40 0.40
N VAL A 299 -6.53 17.32 0.98
CA VAL A 299 -5.45 18.30 0.85
C VAL A 299 -4.42 17.77 -0.14
N VAL A 300 -4.51 18.24 -1.39
CA VAL A 300 -3.59 17.81 -2.46
C VAL A 300 -2.24 18.49 -2.26
N ARG A 301 -1.18 17.67 -2.20
CA ARG A 301 0.19 18.10 -1.94
C ARG A 301 1.13 17.78 -3.09
N ALA A 302 2.20 18.56 -3.20
CA ALA A 302 3.25 18.34 -4.20
C ALA A 302 4.02 17.03 -3.92
N PRO A 303 4.10 16.08 -4.89
CA PRO A 303 4.85 14.84 -4.74
C PRO A 303 6.37 15.05 -4.79
N SER A 304 6.84 16.13 -5.43
CA SER A 304 8.28 16.44 -5.56
C SER A 304 8.51 17.95 -5.60
N ASN A 305 9.79 18.36 -5.44
CA ASN A 305 10.22 19.72 -5.73
C ASN A 305 10.12 19.97 -7.23
N GLY A 306 9.62 21.15 -7.63
CA GLY A 306 9.52 21.46 -9.06
C GLY A 306 8.70 22.71 -9.34
N ARG A 307 8.25 22.82 -10.58
CA ARG A 307 7.40 23.90 -11.04
C ARG A 307 6.07 23.36 -11.56
N VAL A 308 4.99 24.00 -11.17
CA VAL A 308 3.63 23.66 -11.63
C VAL A 308 3.48 24.02 -13.11
N VAL A 309 2.97 23.09 -13.90
CA VAL A 309 2.70 23.25 -15.34
C VAL A 309 1.38 22.55 -15.68
N GLY A 310 0.63 23.11 -16.64
CA GLY A 310 -0.61 22.53 -17.11
C GLY A 310 -1.71 22.52 -16.05
N LEU A 311 -1.80 23.57 -15.27
CA LEU A 311 -2.87 23.76 -14.27
C LEU A 311 -4.23 23.76 -14.99
N LYS A 312 -5.13 22.85 -14.59
CA LYS A 312 -6.49 22.74 -15.18
C LYS A 312 -7.56 23.38 -14.31
N VAL A 313 -7.28 23.61 -13.05
CA VAL A 313 -8.20 24.20 -12.08
C VAL A 313 -7.85 25.67 -11.88
N PHE A 314 -8.74 26.58 -12.27
CA PHE A 314 -8.46 28.02 -12.23
C PHE A 314 -9.29 28.79 -11.19
N THR A 315 -10.37 28.20 -10.67
CA THR A 315 -11.31 28.89 -9.81
C THR A 315 -11.63 28.13 -8.55
N VAL A 316 -11.73 28.82 -7.44
CA VAL A 316 -12.32 28.32 -6.20
C VAL A 316 -13.82 28.11 -6.46
N GLY A 317 -14.38 26.97 -6.01
CA GLY A 317 -15.74 26.54 -6.34
C GLY A 317 -15.84 25.66 -7.58
N GLY A 318 -14.75 25.48 -8.34
CA GLY A 318 -14.70 24.54 -9.47
C GLY A 318 -14.87 23.10 -9.01
N VAL A 319 -15.49 22.28 -9.86
CA VAL A 319 -15.70 20.86 -9.62
C VAL A 319 -14.65 20.07 -10.39
N VAL A 320 -13.99 19.15 -9.70
CA VAL A 320 -12.99 18.22 -10.22
C VAL A 320 -13.62 16.82 -10.30
N ALA A 321 -13.47 16.14 -11.43
CA ALA A 321 -13.93 14.77 -11.59
C ALA A 321 -13.00 13.76 -10.89
N PRO A 322 -13.50 12.58 -10.51
CA PRO A 322 -12.66 11.49 -10.00
C PRO A 322 -11.59 11.07 -11.01
N GLY A 323 -10.32 11.00 -10.56
CA GLY A 323 -9.17 10.65 -11.41
C GLY A 323 -8.71 11.75 -12.36
N GLU A 324 -9.30 12.94 -12.31
CA GLU A 324 -8.91 14.06 -13.16
C GLU A 324 -7.52 14.57 -12.83
N MET A 325 -6.73 14.82 -13.89
CA MET A 325 -5.43 15.47 -13.79
C MET A 325 -5.62 16.95 -13.51
N LEU A 326 -5.11 17.40 -12.36
CA LEU A 326 -5.23 18.80 -11.89
C LEU A 326 -4.10 19.67 -12.43
N MET A 327 -2.89 19.15 -12.43
CA MET A 327 -1.65 19.80 -12.86
C MET A 327 -0.52 18.80 -13.00
N GLU A 328 0.58 19.22 -13.57
CA GLU A 328 1.83 18.48 -13.61
C GLU A 328 2.92 19.21 -12.83
N ILE A 329 3.80 18.49 -12.16
CA ILE A 329 5.00 19.06 -11.54
C ILE A 329 6.23 18.60 -12.33
N VAL A 330 6.95 19.58 -12.87
CA VAL A 330 8.22 19.37 -13.56
C VAL A 330 9.35 19.57 -12.55
N PRO A 331 10.11 18.50 -12.20
CA PRO A 331 11.21 18.61 -11.25
C PRO A 331 12.30 19.56 -11.78
N GLN A 332 12.81 20.47 -10.90
CA GLN A 332 13.87 21.40 -11.26
C GLN A 332 15.26 20.93 -10.81
N ASP A 333 15.32 20.04 -9.83
CA ASP A 333 16.59 19.59 -9.21
C ASP A 333 17.27 18.46 -10.01
N LYS A 334 16.72 18.06 -11.17
CA LYS A 334 17.26 16.98 -11.99
C LYS A 334 18.10 17.54 -13.13
N ALA A 335 19.18 16.82 -13.46
CA ALA A 335 20.07 17.16 -14.56
C ALA A 335 19.29 17.29 -15.88
N LEU A 336 19.63 18.29 -16.67
CA LEU A 336 19.13 18.38 -18.04
C LEU A 336 19.74 17.23 -18.84
N VAL A 337 18.89 16.55 -19.59
CA VAL A 337 19.26 15.46 -20.50
C VAL A 337 18.86 15.83 -21.91
N VAL A 338 19.54 15.26 -22.87
CA VAL A 338 19.14 15.36 -24.28
C VAL A 338 18.49 14.04 -24.66
N LEU A 339 17.20 14.09 -24.99
CA LEU A 339 16.50 12.98 -25.61
C LEU A 339 16.68 13.08 -27.11
N ALA A 340 17.38 12.12 -27.70
CA ALA A 340 17.67 12.13 -29.13
C ALA A 340 17.18 10.83 -29.78
N LYS A 341 16.82 10.95 -31.08
CA LYS A 341 16.29 9.89 -31.90
C LYS A 341 17.44 9.35 -32.78
N ALA A 342 17.89 8.16 -32.52
CA ALA A 342 18.91 7.46 -33.26
C ALA A 342 18.28 6.60 -34.37
N SER A 343 18.99 6.44 -35.49
CA SER A 343 18.55 5.55 -36.55
C SER A 343 18.57 4.08 -36.09
N PRO A 344 17.59 3.26 -36.51
CA PRO A 344 17.63 1.82 -36.24
C PRO A 344 18.89 1.12 -36.75
N ASN A 345 19.51 1.65 -37.80
CA ASN A 345 20.74 1.10 -38.36
C ASN A 345 21.97 1.27 -37.45
N ASP A 346 21.91 2.25 -36.55
CA ASP A 346 23.01 2.56 -35.63
C ASP A 346 22.74 2.00 -34.22
N ALA A 347 21.55 1.47 -33.98
CA ALA A 347 21.08 1.10 -32.64
C ALA A 347 21.92 -0.02 -32.00
N ASP A 348 22.37 -0.98 -32.79
CA ASP A 348 23.20 -2.12 -32.32
C ASP A 348 24.59 -1.69 -31.82
N ASP A 349 25.11 -0.57 -32.35
CA ASP A 349 26.41 -0.02 -31.97
C ASP A 349 26.31 0.92 -30.74
N LEU A 350 25.08 1.30 -30.31
CA LEU A 350 24.84 2.23 -29.21
C LEU A 350 24.74 1.50 -27.89
N SER A 351 25.52 1.90 -26.90
CA SER A 351 25.50 1.32 -25.55
C SER A 351 25.52 2.39 -24.46
N SER A 352 24.89 2.09 -23.33
CA SER A 352 24.95 2.94 -22.14
C SER A 352 26.40 3.12 -21.68
N GLY A 353 26.77 4.36 -21.33
CA GLY A 353 28.11 4.73 -20.91
C GLY A 353 29.02 5.30 -22.03
N MET A 354 28.64 5.21 -23.31
CA MET A 354 29.42 5.76 -24.41
C MET A 354 29.52 7.29 -24.32
N GLU A 355 30.68 7.83 -24.62
CA GLU A 355 30.91 9.27 -24.74
C GLU A 355 30.20 9.82 -25.98
N THR A 356 29.60 11.00 -25.85
CA THR A 356 28.86 11.66 -26.92
C THR A 356 29.28 13.11 -27.03
N GLN A 357 29.14 13.67 -28.23
CA GLN A 357 29.28 15.07 -28.47
C GLN A 357 27.90 15.68 -28.71
N VAL A 358 27.55 16.67 -27.88
CA VAL A 358 26.25 17.35 -27.95
C VAL A 358 26.43 18.75 -28.47
N ARG A 359 25.66 19.09 -29.52
CA ARG A 359 25.61 20.40 -30.13
C ARG A 359 24.21 20.95 -30.09
N PHE A 360 24.03 22.19 -29.65
CA PHE A 360 22.70 22.85 -29.60
C PHE A 360 22.50 23.68 -30.87
N SER A 361 21.70 23.18 -31.79
CA SER A 361 21.43 23.81 -33.10
C SER A 361 20.51 25.04 -33.00
N GLY A 362 19.80 25.21 -31.90
CA GLY A 362 18.91 26.37 -31.64
C GLY A 362 19.61 27.67 -31.28
N ILE A 363 20.93 27.68 -31.20
CA ILE A 363 21.72 28.85 -30.78
C ILE A 363 22.59 29.33 -31.95
N GLN A 364 22.31 30.53 -32.47
CA GLN A 364 22.94 31.10 -33.67
C GLN A 364 24.41 31.56 -33.48
N GLU A 365 25.04 31.30 -32.34
CA GLU A 365 26.41 31.65 -32.09
C GLU A 365 27.39 30.61 -32.64
N ARG A 366 28.18 30.97 -33.62
CA ARG A 366 29.24 30.13 -34.24
C ARG A 366 30.35 29.70 -33.26
N SER A 367 30.37 30.21 -32.04
CA SER A 367 31.43 30.01 -31.05
C SER A 367 31.06 29.07 -29.89
N LEU A 368 29.93 28.37 -29.97
CA LEU A 368 29.59 27.45 -28.89
C LEU A 368 30.49 26.21 -28.90
N PRO A 369 31.07 25.86 -27.74
CA PRO A 369 31.88 24.65 -27.65
C PRO A 369 30.99 23.41 -27.80
N ILE A 370 31.51 22.39 -28.47
CA ILE A 370 30.92 21.05 -28.47
C ILE A 370 30.99 20.52 -27.04
N LEU A 371 29.84 20.14 -26.46
CA LEU A 371 29.79 19.65 -25.10
C LEU A 371 29.98 18.15 -25.10
N LYS A 372 30.73 17.67 -24.14
CA LYS A 372 30.83 16.23 -23.87
C LYS A 372 29.66 15.74 -23.04
N GLY A 373 28.97 14.74 -23.56
CA GLY A 373 27.91 14.02 -22.87
C GLY A 373 28.24 12.54 -22.73
N ARG A 374 27.33 11.81 -22.08
CA ARG A 374 27.39 10.35 -21.98
C ARG A 374 26.02 9.76 -22.15
N ILE A 375 25.89 8.68 -22.90
CA ILE A 375 24.63 7.92 -23.02
C ILE A 375 24.32 7.33 -21.65
N ASN A 376 23.17 7.69 -21.09
CA ASN A 376 22.65 7.14 -19.86
C ASN A 376 21.78 5.90 -20.13
N LYS A 377 20.93 5.99 -21.15
CA LYS A 377 19.98 4.95 -21.49
C LYS A 377 19.75 4.92 -23.01
N VAL A 378 19.62 3.72 -23.56
CA VAL A 378 19.11 3.46 -24.91
C VAL A 378 17.80 2.70 -24.75
N SER A 379 16.78 3.04 -25.54
CA SER A 379 15.49 2.31 -25.50
C SER A 379 15.71 0.85 -25.91
N ALA A 380 14.98 -0.06 -25.29
CA ALA A 380 15.06 -1.49 -25.60
C ALA A 380 14.28 -1.87 -26.87
N ASP A 381 13.40 -0.96 -27.36
CA ASP A 381 12.53 -1.17 -28.49
C ASP A 381 12.51 0.09 -29.37
N SER A 382 12.14 -0.05 -30.65
CA SER A 382 11.96 1.06 -31.57
C SER A 382 10.64 1.76 -31.32
N PHE A 383 10.63 3.07 -31.49
CA PHE A 383 9.42 3.91 -31.49
C PHE A 383 9.16 4.41 -32.92
N GLU A 384 7.89 4.52 -33.27
CA GLU A 384 7.49 5.14 -34.54
C GLU A 384 7.18 6.63 -34.33
N ASP A 385 7.76 7.50 -35.13
CA ASP A 385 7.43 8.91 -35.13
C ASP A 385 6.10 9.14 -35.86
N ASN A 386 5.03 9.44 -35.11
CA ASN A 386 3.67 9.66 -35.62
C ASN A 386 3.55 10.69 -36.76
N ARG A 387 4.55 11.53 -36.97
CA ARG A 387 4.55 12.58 -37.98
C ARG A 387 5.24 12.15 -39.27
N THR A 388 6.31 11.33 -39.17
CA THR A 388 7.11 10.91 -40.33
C THR A 388 6.95 9.45 -40.68
N GLY A 389 6.37 8.63 -39.80
CA GLY A 389 6.27 7.17 -39.94
C GLY A 389 7.63 6.45 -39.87
N MET A 390 8.70 7.14 -39.46
CA MET A 390 10.01 6.53 -39.33
C MET A 390 10.22 5.92 -37.96
N GLU A 391 10.79 4.73 -37.93
CA GLU A 391 11.22 4.10 -36.70
C GLU A 391 12.52 4.73 -36.18
N TYR A 392 12.64 4.86 -34.86
CA TYR A 392 13.82 5.36 -34.19
C TYR A 392 14.01 4.72 -32.83
N PHE A 393 15.25 4.67 -32.35
CA PHE A 393 15.57 4.35 -30.98
C PHE A 393 15.77 5.64 -30.17
N GLU A 394 15.17 5.72 -28.96
CA GLU A 394 15.36 6.87 -28.09
C GLU A 394 16.63 6.68 -27.25
N ILE A 395 17.53 7.65 -27.31
CA ILE A 395 18.73 7.72 -26.48
C ILE A 395 18.62 8.90 -25.52
N GLU A 396 18.89 8.63 -24.24
CA GLU A 396 19.01 9.64 -23.20
C GLU A 396 20.49 9.96 -22.96
N VAL A 397 20.88 11.18 -23.23
CA VAL A 397 22.25 11.66 -23.05
C VAL A 397 22.33 12.65 -21.90
N VAL A 398 23.11 12.33 -20.88
CA VAL A 398 23.41 13.21 -19.76
C VAL A 398 24.60 14.08 -20.08
N VAL A 399 24.44 15.40 -19.94
CA VAL A 399 25.54 16.36 -20.04
C VAL A 399 25.99 16.71 -18.60
N PRO A 400 27.29 16.47 -18.26
CA PRO A 400 27.78 16.75 -16.92
C PRO A 400 27.61 18.23 -16.53
N PRO A 401 27.37 18.53 -15.25
CA PRO A 401 27.19 19.91 -14.77
C PRO A 401 28.41 20.82 -15.07
N ALA A 402 29.61 20.24 -15.17
CA ALA A 402 30.81 20.99 -15.52
C ALA A 402 30.76 21.52 -16.95
N GLU A 403 30.26 20.73 -17.89
CA GLU A 403 30.05 21.14 -19.29
C GLU A 403 28.94 22.18 -19.41
N MET A 404 27.89 22.04 -18.64
CA MET A 404 26.76 22.99 -18.57
C MET A 404 27.22 24.37 -18.10
N LYS A 405 28.14 24.43 -17.13
CA LYS A 405 28.73 25.70 -16.65
C LYS A 405 29.46 26.47 -17.76
N LYS A 406 30.02 25.82 -18.76
CA LYS A 406 30.67 26.49 -19.91
C LYS A 406 29.66 27.31 -20.71
N ILE A 407 28.43 26.82 -20.88
CA ILE A 407 27.37 27.57 -21.57
C ILE A 407 26.85 28.70 -20.68
N ALA A 408 26.66 28.43 -19.39
CA ALA A 408 26.17 29.43 -18.43
C ALA A 408 27.18 30.62 -18.32
N ALA A 409 28.48 30.37 -18.40
CA ALA A 409 29.51 31.39 -18.39
C ALA A 409 29.47 32.30 -19.64
N LEU A 410 29.04 31.78 -20.78
CA LEU A 410 28.96 32.49 -22.05
C LEU A 410 27.65 33.31 -22.19
N ARG A 411 26.57 32.85 -21.56
CA ARG A 411 25.19 33.43 -21.74
C ARG A 411 24.54 34.02 -20.50
N GLY A 412 25.20 34.02 -19.36
CA GLY A 412 24.58 34.48 -18.09
C GLY A 412 23.32 33.68 -17.73
N ASP A 413 22.31 34.35 -17.19
CA ASP A 413 21.06 33.74 -16.73
C ASP A 413 20.17 33.09 -17.82
N ASN A 414 20.52 33.21 -19.10
CA ASN A 414 19.77 32.65 -20.24
C ASN A 414 20.21 31.22 -20.54
N SER A 415 20.15 30.36 -19.52
CA SER A 415 20.50 28.95 -19.55
C SER A 415 19.62 28.15 -20.52
N LEU A 416 20.08 26.95 -20.86
CA LEU A 416 19.33 26.00 -21.69
C LEU A 416 17.93 25.73 -21.13
N ARG A 417 16.94 25.80 -22.01
CA ARG A 417 15.54 25.51 -21.65
C ARG A 417 15.12 24.17 -22.22
N ALA A 418 14.29 23.46 -21.50
CA ALA A 418 13.62 22.27 -22.03
C ALA A 418 12.89 22.60 -23.34
N GLY A 419 12.99 21.72 -24.35
CA GLY A 419 12.43 21.93 -25.68
C GLY A 419 13.43 22.50 -26.71
N MET A 420 14.62 22.94 -26.32
CA MET A 420 15.63 23.41 -27.29
C MET A 420 16.14 22.25 -28.14
N PRO A 421 16.27 22.42 -29.48
CA PRO A 421 16.80 21.38 -30.35
C PRO A 421 18.30 21.17 -30.09
N ALA A 422 18.70 19.91 -30.12
CA ALA A 422 20.07 19.48 -29.94
C ALA A 422 20.41 18.36 -30.94
N GLU A 423 21.65 18.32 -31.36
CA GLU A 423 22.23 17.24 -32.15
C GLU A 423 23.21 16.48 -31.29
N VAL A 424 23.11 15.17 -31.30
CA VAL A 424 24.00 14.27 -30.59
C VAL A 424 24.81 13.47 -31.63
N MET A 425 26.11 13.54 -31.53
CA MET A 425 27.01 12.67 -32.29
C MET A 425 27.65 11.67 -31.32
N VAL A 426 27.47 10.41 -31.62
CA VAL A 426 28.07 9.31 -30.87
C VAL A 426 29.20 8.77 -31.72
N PRO A 427 30.49 8.93 -31.32
CA PRO A 427 31.59 8.34 -32.06
C PRO A 427 31.50 6.81 -31.97
N LEU A 428 31.32 6.18 -33.09
CA LEU A 428 31.32 4.73 -33.24
C LEU A 428 32.77 4.25 -33.49
N ARG A 429 32.94 2.94 -33.66
CA ARG A 429 34.25 2.34 -33.90
C ARG A 429 34.87 2.91 -35.16
N GLU A 430 36.17 3.23 -35.11
CA GLU A 430 36.95 3.63 -36.26
C GLU A 430 36.90 2.51 -37.32
N ARG A 431 36.45 2.85 -38.54
CA ARG A 431 36.43 1.95 -39.70
C ARG A 431 37.46 2.43 -40.68
N THR A 432 38.18 1.50 -41.31
CA THR A 432 39.14 1.87 -42.36
C THR A 432 38.42 2.20 -43.67
N ALA A 433 39.00 3.10 -44.49
CA ALA A 433 38.44 3.45 -45.80
C ALA A 433 38.24 2.23 -46.71
N LEU A 434 39.11 1.23 -46.60
CA LEU A 434 39.01 -0.05 -47.30
C LEU A 434 37.80 -0.87 -46.76
N GLY A 435 37.57 -0.89 -45.43
CA GLY A 435 36.45 -1.56 -44.82
C GLY A 435 35.13 -1.02 -45.34
N TYR A 436 34.99 0.31 -45.45
CA TYR A 436 33.81 0.97 -45.94
C TYR A 436 33.49 0.64 -47.42
N LEU A 437 34.57 0.47 -48.26
CA LEU A 437 34.41 0.14 -49.68
C LEU A 437 34.01 -1.34 -49.90
N ILE A 438 34.49 -2.24 -49.06
CA ILE A 438 34.33 -3.70 -49.21
C ILE A 438 33.07 -4.21 -48.53
N GLU A 439 32.58 -3.54 -47.47
CA GLU A 439 31.42 -3.95 -46.68
C GLU A 439 30.14 -4.20 -47.52
N PRO A 440 29.72 -3.32 -48.44
CA PRO A 440 28.56 -3.57 -49.31
C PRO A 440 28.75 -4.81 -50.21
N LEU A 441 29.96 -5.04 -50.66
CA LEU A 441 30.28 -6.19 -51.49
C LEU A 441 30.26 -7.52 -50.71
N THR A 442 30.76 -7.51 -49.48
CA THR A 442 30.73 -8.69 -48.60
C THR A 442 29.30 -8.99 -48.13
N GLN A 443 28.49 -7.98 -47.84
CA GLN A 443 27.10 -8.16 -47.48
C GLN A 443 26.24 -8.73 -48.63
N THR A 444 26.46 -8.27 -49.86
CA THR A 444 25.78 -8.82 -51.05
C THR A 444 26.20 -10.25 -51.36
N LEU A 445 27.48 -10.56 -51.24
CA LEU A 445 28.00 -11.91 -51.42
C LEU A 445 27.51 -12.87 -50.31
N TRP A 446 27.38 -12.39 -49.08
CA TRP A 446 26.90 -13.19 -47.97
C TRP A 446 25.39 -13.49 -48.09
N ARG A 447 24.60 -12.53 -48.62
CA ARG A 447 23.18 -12.73 -48.94
C ARG A 447 22.98 -13.67 -50.11
N ALA A 448 23.81 -13.54 -51.19
CA ALA A 448 23.75 -14.41 -52.37
C ALA A 448 24.15 -15.89 -52.07
N GLY A 449 24.94 -16.13 -51.03
CA GLY A 449 25.33 -17.47 -50.58
C GLY A 449 24.38 -18.19 -49.63
N ARG A 450 23.24 -17.58 -49.26
CA ARG A 450 22.24 -18.10 -48.34
C ARG A 450 20.81 -18.14 -48.93
N GLU A 451 20.68 -18.38 -50.23
CA GLU A 451 19.42 -18.79 -50.78
C GLU A 451 19.16 -20.28 -50.38
N HIS A 452 18.31 -20.46 -49.43
CA HIS A 452 17.53 -21.68 -49.21
C HIS A 452 16.07 -21.33 -49.07
#